data_ea4fcf126f571556e425c1db103af65f
#
_entry.id   ea4fcf126f571556e425c1db103af65f
#
_cell.length_a   1.000
_cell.length_b   1.000
_cell.length_c   1.000
_cell.angle_alpha   90.00
_cell.angle_beta   90.00
_cell.angle_gamma   90.00
#
_symmetry.space_group_name_H-M   'P 1'
#
loop_
_entity.id
_entity.type
_entity.pdbx_description
1 polymer ?
#
loop_
_entity_poly.entity_id
_entity_poly.type
_entity_poly.pdbx_seq_one_letter_code
_entity_poly.pdbx_strand_id
1 'polypeptide(L)'
;MLKKDKKKYEKGHTFYYSDPLNDDFEENTLKRVNLPKDFKYLNKNIFARFLSFLIYYGLCKTILGSITFFRGTKVVGKEKLKKLKKEGAFVYSNHTSFFDVFDKQCLALGAKRCDILGYTDALSFPWFIRKICLLIGYVPLPTSIKDYKKFDEYLQVRIKEEKKWLIIYPEAHIWPLYTGLREFPSVSFKYPAKFFLPVVPICTCYRKVRGFKKPKPTLFILDPIYPKKDLSINENKEYLRDECFKNMKKCIEENSTYAYYNYIYREKENDK
;
A
#
# COMPACT_ATOMS: atom_id res chain seq x y z
N MET A 1 19.71 -12.39 -12.31
CA MET A 1 20.76 -11.55 -11.70
C MET A 1 20.16 -10.83 -10.49
N LEU A 2 20.06 -11.51 -9.33
CA LEU A 2 19.38 -11.07 -8.09
C LEU A 2 20.35 -11.31 -6.90
N LYS A 3 21.59 -10.87 -7.02
CA LYS A 3 22.55 -10.86 -5.91
C LYS A 3 23.29 -9.51 -5.93
N LYS A 4 22.66 -8.47 -5.40
CA LYS A 4 23.38 -7.49 -4.59
C LYS A 4 22.97 -7.79 -3.16
N ASP A 5 23.95 -8.02 -2.31
CA ASP A 5 23.75 -8.26 -0.89
C ASP A 5 22.92 -7.09 -0.33
N LYS A 6 21.64 -7.33 -0.06
CA LYS A 6 20.82 -6.37 0.68
C LYS A 6 21.54 -6.19 2.00
N LYS A 7 22.07 -5.01 2.23
CA LYS A 7 22.78 -4.63 3.45
C LYS A 7 21.83 -4.95 4.63
N LYS A 8 22.11 -6.02 5.36
CA LYS A 8 21.33 -6.38 6.54
C LYS A 8 21.78 -5.46 7.67
N TYR A 9 20.98 -4.47 7.93
CA TYR A 9 21.19 -3.64 9.10
C TYR A 9 20.92 -4.41 10.39
N GLU A 10 21.75 -4.19 11.40
CA GLU A 10 21.59 -4.78 12.73
C GLU A 10 20.56 -4.00 13.55
N LYS A 11 20.08 -4.61 14.64
CA LYS A 11 19.22 -3.93 15.59
C LYS A 11 19.91 -2.69 16.15
N GLY A 12 19.17 -1.59 16.25
CA GLY A 12 19.68 -0.30 16.73
C GLY A 12 20.36 0.55 15.66
N HIS A 13 20.44 0.05 14.41
CA HIS A 13 20.92 0.88 13.29
C HIS A 13 20.11 2.17 13.19
N THR A 14 20.80 3.30 12.97
CA THR A 14 20.18 4.61 12.82
C THR A 14 20.18 5.03 11.37
N PHE A 15 19.00 5.29 10.84
CA PHE A 15 18.80 5.97 9.57
C PHE A 15 18.68 7.48 9.82
N TYR A 16 19.48 8.27 9.12
CA TYR A 16 19.38 9.72 9.12
C TYR A 16 18.56 10.15 7.91
N TYR A 17 17.56 11.01 8.11
CA TYR A 17 16.75 11.55 7.04
C TYR A 17 16.71 13.07 7.10
N SER A 18 16.53 13.68 5.94
CA SER A 18 16.41 15.15 5.81
C SER A 18 15.12 15.54 5.09
N ASP A 19 14.55 14.64 4.32
CA ASP A 19 13.29 14.82 3.60
C ASP A 19 12.37 13.61 3.85
N PRO A 20 11.41 13.73 4.79
CA PRO A 20 10.53 12.62 5.13
C PRO A 20 9.61 12.18 3.99
N LEU A 21 9.43 12.99 2.94
CA LEU A 21 8.60 12.65 1.79
C LEU A 21 9.38 11.92 0.69
N ASN A 22 10.66 12.26 0.51
CA ASN A 22 11.43 11.77 -0.64
C ASN A 22 12.57 10.81 -0.26
N ASP A 23 13.01 10.80 1.01
CA ASP A 23 14.07 9.88 1.43
C ASP A 23 13.60 8.43 1.38
N ASP A 24 14.38 7.58 0.70
CA ASP A 24 14.12 6.14 0.52
C ASP A 24 15.25 5.33 1.13
N PHE A 25 14.94 4.44 2.06
CA PHE A 25 15.90 3.58 2.74
C PHE A 25 15.85 2.12 2.26
N GLU A 26 14.97 1.80 1.34
CA GLU A 26 15.03 0.53 0.63
C GLU A 26 15.70 0.75 -0.73
N GLU A 27 16.96 0.29 -0.87
CA GLU A 27 17.71 0.36 -2.12
C GLU A 27 16.93 -0.37 -3.23
N ASN A 28 16.03 0.35 -3.89
CA ASN A 28 15.34 -0.17 -5.05
C ASN A 28 16.22 -0.01 -6.28
N THR A 29 16.75 -1.12 -6.78
CA THR A 29 17.57 -1.14 -8.00
C THR A 29 16.72 -1.08 -9.28
N LEU A 30 15.41 -1.12 -9.16
CA LEU A 30 14.48 -1.09 -10.29
C LEU A 30 14.33 0.34 -10.80
N LYS A 31 14.43 0.50 -12.11
CA LYS A 31 14.24 1.81 -12.75
C LYS A 31 12.74 2.07 -12.98
N ARG A 32 12.28 3.27 -12.67
CA ARG A 32 10.97 3.74 -13.11
C ARG A 32 10.97 3.83 -14.64
N VAL A 33 9.93 3.25 -15.26
CA VAL A 33 9.76 3.24 -16.71
C VAL A 33 8.47 3.96 -17.09
N ASN A 34 8.40 4.53 -18.27
CA ASN A 34 7.13 5.03 -18.80
C ASN A 34 6.21 3.85 -19.13
N LEU A 35 4.91 4.06 -18.97
CA LEU A 35 3.93 3.05 -19.39
C LEU A 35 3.99 2.86 -20.91
N PRO A 36 3.93 1.61 -21.38
CA PRO A 36 3.77 1.35 -22.83
C PRO A 36 2.55 2.09 -23.39
N LYS A 37 2.65 2.61 -24.60
CA LYS A 37 1.56 3.39 -25.24
C LYS A 37 0.24 2.61 -25.33
N ASP A 38 0.33 1.29 -25.43
CA ASP A 38 -0.79 0.34 -25.52
C ASP A 38 -1.17 -0.27 -24.16
N PHE A 39 -0.58 0.21 -23.03
CA PHE A 39 -0.89 -0.31 -21.72
C PHE A 39 -2.39 -0.19 -21.42
N LYS A 40 -2.96 -1.32 -20.97
CA LYS A 40 -4.38 -1.45 -20.64
C LYS A 40 -4.52 -1.74 -19.14
N TYR A 41 -5.11 -0.81 -18.39
CA TYR A 41 -5.49 -1.03 -16.98
C TYR A 41 -6.63 -2.06 -16.85
N LEU A 42 -7.56 -2.04 -17.81
CA LEU A 42 -8.68 -2.98 -17.88
C LEU A 42 -8.41 -4.04 -18.93
N ASN A 43 -8.38 -5.29 -18.50
CA ASN A 43 -8.34 -6.41 -19.43
C ASN A 43 -9.77 -6.94 -19.63
N LYS A 44 -10.30 -6.77 -20.86
CA LYS A 44 -11.66 -7.20 -21.23
C LYS A 44 -11.69 -8.69 -21.65
N ASN A 45 -10.52 -9.33 -21.86
CA ASN A 45 -10.44 -10.73 -22.25
C ASN A 45 -10.85 -11.64 -21.09
N ILE A 46 -11.85 -12.50 -21.32
CA ILE A 46 -12.42 -13.37 -20.30
C ILE A 46 -11.42 -14.41 -19.79
N PHE A 47 -10.57 -14.94 -20.66
CA PHE A 47 -9.54 -15.91 -20.28
C PHE A 47 -8.47 -15.28 -19.39
N ALA A 48 -8.05 -14.04 -19.70
CA ALA A 48 -7.11 -13.32 -18.88
C ALA A 48 -7.70 -12.95 -17.51
N ARG A 49 -9.00 -12.62 -17.46
CA ARG A 49 -9.73 -12.37 -16.20
C ARG A 49 -9.84 -13.66 -15.37
N PHE A 50 -10.13 -14.79 -15.99
CA PHE A 50 -10.17 -16.08 -15.33
C PHE A 50 -8.78 -16.50 -14.81
N LEU A 51 -7.74 -16.36 -15.62
CA LEU A 51 -6.36 -16.60 -15.17
C LEU A 51 -5.97 -15.70 -13.98
N SER A 52 -6.33 -14.42 -14.06
CA SER A 52 -6.11 -13.50 -12.95
C SER A 52 -6.87 -13.92 -11.68
N PHE A 53 -8.07 -14.45 -11.82
CA PHE A 53 -8.83 -15.00 -10.69
C PHE A 53 -8.09 -16.20 -10.06
N LEU A 54 -7.67 -17.16 -10.87
CA LEU A 54 -6.96 -18.36 -10.39
C LEU A 54 -5.64 -18.00 -9.70
N ILE A 55 -4.84 -17.11 -10.29
CA ILE A 55 -3.55 -16.69 -9.71
C ILE A 55 -3.78 -15.86 -8.45
N TYR A 56 -4.77 -14.98 -8.43
CA TYR A 56 -5.06 -14.16 -7.25
C TYR A 56 -5.53 -15.01 -6.06
N TYR A 57 -6.50 -15.87 -6.25
CA TYR A 57 -7.05 -16.68 -5.16
C TYR A 57 -6.22 -17.93 -4.88
N GLY A 58 -5.63 -18.56 -5.89
CA GLY A 58 -4.76 -19.73 -5.75
C GLY A 58 -3.37 -19.33 -5.21
N LEU A 59 -2.60 -18.54 -5.96
CA LEU A 59 -1.22 -18.22 -5.57
C LEU A 59 -1.17 -17.14 -4.47
N CYS A 60 -1.82 -16.00 -4.70
CA CYS A 60 -1.68 -14.85 -3.81
C CYS A 60 -2.36 -15.11 -2.45
N LYS A 61 -3.64 -15.44 -2.43
CA LYS A 61 -4.38 -15.64 -1.18
C LYS A 61 -3.93 -16.86 -0.39
N THR A 62 -3.61 -17.98 -1.05
CA THR A 62 -3.19 -19.20 -0.35
C THR A 62 -1.70 -19.18 -0.03
N ILE A 63 -0.83 -19.17 -1.04
CA ILE A 63 0.62 -19.33 -0.83
C ILE A 63 1.21 -18.12 -0.13
N LEU A 64 1.03 -16.92 -0.70
CA LEU A 64 1.56 -15.70 -0.08
C LEU A 64 0.86 -15.39 1.25
N GLY A 65 -0.44 -15.68 1.36
CA GLY A 65 -1.19 -15.56 2.62
C GLY A 65 -0.65 -16.49 3.71
N SER A 66 -0.30 -17.73 3.38
CA SER A 66 0.33 -18.66 4.32
C SER A 66 1.72 -18.17 4.75
N ILE A 67 2.54 -17.68 3.81
CA ILE A 67 3.85 -17.13 4.13
C ILE A 67 3.72 -15.95 5.11
N THR A 68 2.79 -15.02 4.88
CA THR A 68 2.59 -13.87 5.76
C THR A 68 2.05 -14.29 7.14
N PHE A 69 1.18 -15.29 7.19
CA PHE A 69 0.68 -15.88 8.43
C PHE A 69 1.82 -16.52 9.26
N PHE A 70 2.63 -17.39 8.64
CA PHE A 70 3.75 -18.05 9.33
C PHE A 70 4.87 -17.07 9.70
N ARG A 71 4.98 -15.91 9.06
CA ARG A 71 5.84 -14.82 9.54
C ARG A 71 5.39 -14.22 10.86
N GLY A 72 4.21 -14.58 11.35
CA GLY A 72 3.65 -14.15 12.62
C GLY A 72 2.93 -12.81 12.54
N THR A 73 2.44 -12.42 11.36
CA THR A 73 1.59 -11.24 11.18
C THR A 73 0.25 -11.45 11.89
N LYS A 74 -0.14 -10.53 12.75
CA LYS A 74 -1.47 -10.50 13.40
C LYS A 74 -2.37 -9.47 12.70
N VAL A 75 -3.68 -9.69 12.75
CA VAL A 75 -4.68 -8.75 12.22
C VAL A 75 -5.74 -8.49 13.26
N VAL A 76 -6.03 -7.22 13.51
CA VAL A 76 -7.03 -6.72 14.46
C VAL A 76 -8.01 -5.84 13.69
N GLY A 77 -9.30 -5.91 14.02
CA GLY A 77 -10.34 -5.04 13.44
C GLY A 77 -10.96 -5.57 12.15
N LYS A 78 -10.82 -6.86 11.80
CA LYS A 78 -11.44 -7.44 10.58
C LYS A 78 -12.96 -7.29 10.54
N GLU A 79 -13.60 -7.25 11.69
CA GLU A 79 -15.06 -7.06 11.83
C GLU A 79 -15.53 -5.73 11.24
N LYS A 80 -14.70 -4.69 11.26
CA LYS A 80 -14.99 -3.36 10.69
C LYS A 80 -15.23 -3.40 9.19
N LEU A 81 -14.62 -4.39 8.50
CA LEU A 81 -14.79 -4.57 7.06
C LEU A 81 -16.14 -5.19 6.65
N LYS A 82 -16.91 -5.73 7.61
CA LYS A 82 -18.17 -6.42 7.30
C LYS A 82 -19.16 -5.50 6.58
N LYS A 83 -19.23 -4.23 6.99
CA LYS A 83 -20.11 -3.22 6.39
C LYS A 83 -19.74 -2.87 4.95
N LEU A 84 -18.48 -3.05 4.57
CA LEU A 84 -17.92 -2.67 3.26
C LEU A 84 -17.97 -3.80 2.22
N LYS A 85 -18.49 -4.99 2.55
CA LYS A 85 -18.48 -6.15 1.63
C LYS A 85 -19.13 -5.87 0.27
N LYS A 86 -20.14 -5.01 0.24
CA LYS A 86 -20.92 -4.65 -0.95
C LYS A 86 -20.48 -3.32 -1.59
N GLU A 87 -19.41 -2.71 -1.10
CA GLU A 87 -18.92 -1.40 -1.56
C GLU A 87 -17.51 -1.51 -2.13
N GLY A 88 -17.17 -0.60 -3.04
CA GLY A 88 -15.79 -0.30 -3.37
C GLY A 88 -15.13 0.51 -2.26
N ALA A 89 -13.81 0.43 -2.10
CA ALA A 89 -13.11 1.21 -1.10
C ALA A 89 -11.67 1.48 -1.50
N PHE A 90 -11.11 2.55 -0.94
CA PHE A 90 -9.70 2.88 -1.01
C PHE A 90 -9.05 2.58 0.34
N VAL A 91 -8.06 1.70 0.34
CA VAL A 91 -7.33 1.29 1.54
C VAL A 91 -6.03 2.08 1.62
N TYR A 92 -5.82 2.80 2.71
CA TYR A 92 -4.59 3.56 2.93
C TYR A 92 -3.78 2.94 4.05
N SER A 93 -2.47 2.79 3.83
CA SER A 93 -1.61 2.18 4.83
C SER A 93 -0.21 2.79 4.84
N ASN A 94 0.44 2.79 6.01
CA ASN A 94 1.87 3.09 6.12
C ASN A 94 2.72 2.02 5.43
N HIS A 95 3.90 2.42 4.92
CA HIS A 95 4.76 1.56 4.10
C HIS A 95 6.10 1.31 4.79
N THR A 96 6.21 0.19 5.46
CA THR A 96 7.32 -0.13 6.37
C THR A 96 8.05 -1.43 6.02
N SER A 97 7.58 -2.14 5.00
CA SER A 97 8.18 -3.40 4.56
C SER A 97 7.73 -3.75 3.14
N PHE A 98 8.59 -4.39 2.37
CA PHE A 98 8.24 -5.00 1.09
C PHE A 98 7.04 -5.98 1.20
N PHE A 99 6.91 -6.66 2.34
CA PHE A 99 5.81 -7.60 2.57
C PHE A 99 4.47 -6.93 2.91
N ASP A 100 4.45 -5.64 3.14
CA ASP A 100 3.23 -4.90 3.48
C ASP A 100 2.09 -5.11 2.48
N VAL A 101 2.43 -5.22 1.19
CA VAL A 101 1.45 -5.47 0.13
C VAL A 101 0.74 -6.81 0.31
N PHE A 102 1.48 -7.87 0.59
CA PHE A 102 0.94 -9.21 0.78
C PHE A 102 0.22 -9.35 2.12
N ASP A 103 0.75 -8.75 3.19
CA ASP A 103 0.14 -8.74 4.51
C ASP A 103 -1.29 -8.17 4.47
N LYS A 104 -1.49 -7.03 3.77
CA LYS A 104 -2.81 -6.42 3.63
C LYS A 104 -3.68 -7.20 2.64
N GLN A 105 -3.17 -7.41 1.43
CA GLN A 105 -3.92 -8.07 0.37
C GLN A 105 -4.33 -9.50 0.73
N CYS A 106 -3.45 -10.27 1.36
CA CYS A 106 -3.67 -11.69 1.62
C CYS A 106 -4.31 -11.99 2.96
N LEU A 107 -3.93 -11.27 4.02
CA LEU A 107 -4.39 -11.54 5.38
C LEU A 107 -5.46 -10.57 5.88
N ALA A 108 -5.23 -9.26 5.75
CA ALA A 108 -6.09 -8.27 6.39
C ALA A 108 -7.46 -8.20 5.71
N LEU A 109 -7.49 -8.16 4.38
CA LEU A 109 -8.68 -7.87 3.58
C LEU A 109 -9.52 -9.11 3.23
N GLY A 110 -9.22 -10.26 3.82
CA GLY A 110 -9.99 -11.49 3.67
C GLY A 110 -10.17 -11.91 2.19
N ALA A 111 -11.37 -12.35 1.82
CA ALA A 111 -11.69 -12.80 0.47
C ALA A 111 -11.93 -11.67 -0.55
N LYS A 112 -11.98 -10.41 -0.12
CA LYS A 112 -12.18 -9.26 -1.02
C LYS A 112 -11.01 -9.13 -1.98
N ARG A 113 -11.28 -8.97 -3.27
CA ARG A 113 -10.22 -8.64 -4.22
C ARG A 113 -9.77 -7.22 -3.99
N CYS A 114 -8.46 -7.05 -3.85
CA CYS A 114 -7.84 -5.77 -3.62
C CYS A 114 -6.65 -5.61 -4.58
N ASP A 115 -6.70 -4.59 -5.40
CA ASP A 115 -5.59 -4.23 -6.27
C ASP A 115 -4.65 -3.26 -5.53
N ILE A 116 -3.42 -3.07 -5.98
CA ILE A 116 -2.38 -2.29 -5.28
C ILE A 116 -1.82 -1.26 -6.23
N LEU A 117 -1.94 0.02 -5.86
CA LEU A 117 -1.35 1.13 -6.60
C LEU A 117 0.15 1.23 -6.28
N GLY A 118 0.98 1.29 -7.30
CA GLY A 118 2.43 1.43 -7.11
C GLY A 118 3.10 2.18 -8.25
N TYR A 119 4.40 2.46 -8.10
CA TYR A 119 5.21 3.07 -9.15
C TYR A 119 5.42 2.12 -10.34
N THR A 120 5.90 2.65 -11.46
CA THR A 120 6.14 1.87 -12.68
C THR A 120 7.40 1.02 -12.64
N ASP A 121 8.18 1.07 -11.57
CA ASP A 121 9.39 0.29 -11.35
C ASP A 121 9.16 -1.24 -11.39
N ALA A 122 8.03 -1.71 -10.87
CA ALA A 122 7.65 -3.12 -10.96
C ALA A 122 7.46 -3.61 -12.41
N LEU A 123 7.27 -2.72 -13.38
CA LEU A 123 7.24 -3.06 -14.81
C LEU A 123 8.63 -3.40 -15.36
N SER A 124 9.70 -3.05 -14.64
CA SER A 124 11.10 -3.39 -14.98
C SER A 124 11.48 -4.83 -14.57
N PHE A 125 10.62 -5.55 -13.85
CA PHE A 125 10.83 -6.96 -13.58
C PHE A 125 10.89 -7.79 -14.88
N PRO A 126 11.57 -8.95 -14.86
CA PRO A 126 11.48 -9.93 -15.94
C PRO A 126 10.03 -10.19 -16.32
N TRP A 127 9.77 -10.41 -17.62
CA TRP A 127 8.42 -10.43 -18.17
C TRP A 127 7.43 -11.33 -17.42
N PHE A 128 7.88 -12.49 -16.94
CA PHE A 128 7.03 -13.44 -16.22
C PHE A 128 6.66 -12.95 -14.81
N ILE A 129 7.60 -12.34 -14.07
CA ILE A 129 7.33 -11.73 -12.74
C ILE A 129 6.38 -10.55 -12.93
N ARG A 130 6.67 -9.67 -13.90
CA ARG A 130 5.80 -8.53 -14.25
C ARG A 130 4.38 -9.00 -14.55
N LYS A 131 4.22 -10.06 -15.35
CA LYS A 131 2.91 -10.61 -15.69
C LYS A 131 2.18 -11.12 -14.44
N ILE A 132 2.86 -11.82 -13.55
CA ILE A 132 2.30 -12.27 -12.27
C ILE A 132 1.86 -11.06 -11.44
N CYS A 133 2.69 -10.03 -11.27
CA CYS A 133 2.34 -8.81 -10.53
C CYS A 133 1.04 -8.18 -11.06
N LEU A 134 0.91 -8.01 -12.38
CA LEU A 134 -0.30 -7.48 -12.99
C LEU A 134 -1.53 -8.39 -12.75
N LEU A 135 -1.37 -9.70 -12.82
CA LEU A 135 -2.46 -10.65 -12.59
C LEU A 135 -2.93 -10.71 -11.14
N ILE A 136 -2.05 -10.46 -10.17
CA ILE A 136 -2.42 -10.37 -8.75
C ILE A 136 -2.92 -8.99 -8.34
N GLY A 137 -3.05 -8.05 -9.29
CA GLY A 137 -3.68 -6.75 -9.07
C GLY A 137 -2.71 -5.60 -8.83
N TYR A 138 -1.47 -5.69 -9.29
CA TYR A 138 -0.59 -4.52 -9.33
C TYR A 138 -1.07 -3.54 -10.38
N VAL A 139 -1.23 -2.28 -9.99
CA VAL A 139 -1.73 -1.19 -10.83
C VAL A 139 -0.67 -0.09 -10.86
N PRO A 140 0.02 0.12 -11.97
CA PRO A 140 1.04 1.16 -12.05
C PRO A 140 0.42 2.55 -12.08
N LEU A 141 1.11 3.51 -11.46
CA LEU A 141 0.74 4.93 -11.51
C LEU A 141 0.79 5.43 -12.97
N PRO A 142 -0.16 6.29 -13.38
CA PRO A 142 -0.12 6.94 -14.68
C PRO A 142 1.14 7.79 -14.88
N THR A 143 1.71 7.75 -16.08
CA THR A 143 2.92 8.51 -16.44
C THR A 143 2.65 9.63 -17.44
N SER A 144 1.44 9.69 -18.00
CA SER A 144 1.03 10.72 -18.97
C SER A 144 -0.43 11.11 -18.78
N ILE A 145 -0.85 12.26 -19.33
CA ILE A 145 -2.26 12.71 -19.30
C ILE A 145 -3.20 11.65 -19.92
N LYS A 146 -2.75 10.97 -20.97
CA LYS A 146 -3.52 9.89 -21.62
C LYS A 146 -3.70 8.69 -20.69
N ASP A 147 -2.67 8.37 -19.90
CA ASP A 147 -2.74 7.26 -18.94
C ASP A 147 -3.67 7.61 -17.78
N TYR A 148 -3.72 8.88 -17.36
CA TYR A 148 -4.67 9.32 -16.33
C TYR A 148 -6.13 9.08 -16.73
N LYS A 149 -6.49 9.29 -18.00
CA LYS A 149 -7.84 8.99 -18.49
C LYS A 149 -8.17 7.51 -18.41
N LYS A 150 -7.22 6.65 -18.85
CA LYS A 150 -7.38 5.19 -18.75
C LYS A 150 -7.43 4.69 -17.30
N PHE A 151 -6.63 5.31 -16.42
CA PHE A 151 -6.62 5.00 -15.01
C PHE A 151 -7.94 5.41 -14.32
N ASP A 152 -8.49 6.56 -14.70
CA ASP A 152 -9.79 7.01 -14.20
C ASP A 152 -10.93 6.05 -14.62
N GLU A 153 -10.92 5.57 -15.88
CA GLU A 153 -11.82 4.52 -16.36
C GLU A 153 -11.64 3.22 -15.54
N TYR A 154 -10.39 2.84 -15.24
CA TYR A 154 -10.10 1.71 -14.38
C TYR A 154 -10.73 1.86 -12.98
N LEU A 155 -10.58 3.02 -12.35
CA LEU A 155 -11.17 3.29 -11.04
C LEU A 155 -12.69 3.23 -11.08
N GLN A 156 -13.32 3.82 -12.09
CA GLN A 156 -14.75 3.76 -12.29
C GLN A 156 -15.24 2.31 -12.37
N VAL A 157 -14.67 1.51 -13.27
CA VAL A 157 -15.10 0.13 -13.50
C VAL A 157 -14.75 -0.77 -12.32
N ARG A 158 -13.48 -0.78 -11.89
CA ARG A 158 -13.02 -1.77 -10.91
C ARG A 158 -13.44 -1.45 -9.49
N ILE A 159 -13.34 -0.18 -9.09
CA ILE A 159 -13.56 0.20 -7.71
C ILE A 159 -15.03 0.58 -7.48
N LYS A 160 -15.62 1.42 -8.36
CA LYS A 160 -16.99 1.88 -8.20
C LYS A 160 -18.03 0.82 -8.59
N GLU A 161 -17.92 0.24 -9.80
CA GLU A 161 -18.93 -0.68 -10.35
C GLU A 161 -18.72 -2.12 -9.88
N GLU A 162 -17.52 -2.68 -10.06
CA GLU A 162 -17.20 -4.06 -9.62
C GLU A 162 -16.95 -4.14 -8.10
N LYS A 163 -16.94 -3.00 -7.39
CA LYS A 163 -16.82 -2.92 -5.93
C LYS A 163 -15.56 -3.60 -5.39
N LYS A 164 -14.45 -3.54 -6.15
CA LYS A 164 -13.13 -3.99 -5.71
C LYS A 164 -12.53 -2.92 -4.80
N TRP A 165 -11.41 -3.24 -4.19
CA TRP A 165 -10.67 -2.30 -3.34
C TRP A 165 -9.31 -1.98 -3.97
N LEU A 166 -8.77 -0.80 -3.65
CA LEU A 166 -7.45 -0.36 -4.09
C LEU A 166 -6.62 0.05 -2.87
N ILE A 167 -5.47 -0.60 -2.70
CA ILE A 167 -4.50 -0.23 -1.67
C ILE A 167 -3.61 0.89 -2.21
N ILE A 168 -3.42 1.91 -1.39
CA ILE A 168 -2.55 3.05 -1.64
C ILE A 168 -1.63 3.22 -0.43
N TYR A 169 -0.34 3.38 -0.68
CA TYR A 169 0.66 3.75 0.31
C TYR A 169 0.99 5.23 0.14
N PRO A 170 0.34 6.14 0.89
CA PRO A 170 0.46 7.57 0.63
C PRO A 170 1.84 8.13 1.00
N GLU A 171 2.62 7.42 1.79
CA GLU A 171 4.01 7.75 2.15
C GLU A 171 5.00 7.52 1.00
N ALA A 172 4.59 6.86 -0.08
CA ALA A 172 5.32 6.56 -1.31
C ALA A 172 6.53 5.62 -1.16
N HIS A 173 7.42 5.86 -0.20
CA HIS A 173 8.67 5.11 0.01
C HIS A 173 8.60 4.17 1.21
N ILE A 174 9.39 3.08 1.19
CA ILE A 174 9.49 2.15 2.30
C ILE A 174 10.54 2.65 3.29
N TRP A 175 10.12 2.85 4.55
CA TRP A 175 11.04 3.02 5.67
C TRP A 175 11.05 1.74 6.50
N PRO A 176 12.11 0.91 6.40
CA PRO A 176 12.13 -0.43 6.97
C PRO A 176 11.84 -0.46 8.47
N LEU A 177 10.79 -1.18 8.89
CA LEU A 177 10.38 -1.35 10.29
C LEU A 177 10.15 -0.03 11.05
N TYR A 178 9.80 1.04 10.34
CA TYR A 178 9.51 2.34 10.95
C TYR A 178 8.29 2.24 11.86
N THR A 179 8.39 2.83 13.04
CA THR A 179 7.37 2.77 14.09
C THR A 179 6.57 4.06 14.25
N GLY A 180 6.82 5.03 13.38
CA GLY A 180 6.04 6.26 13.26
C GLY A 180 5.17 6.27 12.00
N LEU A 181 4.54 7.41 11.74
CA LEU A 181 3.83 7.73 10.51
C LEU A 181 4.46 8.98 9.89
N ARG A 182 4.85 8.90 8.63
CA ARG A 182 5.33 10.06 7.88
C ARG A 182 4.16 10.86 7.36
N GLU A 183 4.35 12.16 7.24
CA GLU A 183 3.37 13.00 6.56
C GLU A 183 3.21 12.58 5.10
N PHE A 184 2.01 12.75 4.58
CA PHE A 184 1.70 12.45 3.20
C PHE A 184 0.71 13.45 2.58
N PRO A 185 0.85 13.72 1.27
CA PRO A 185 0.01 14.67 0.58
C PRO A 185 -1.41 14.15 0.37
N SER A 186 -2.35 15.07 0.18
CA SER A 186 -3.76 14.76 -0.08
C SER A 186 -4.05 14.27 -1.52
N VAL A 187 -3.07 14.30 -2.41
CA VAL A 187 -3.26 14.09 -3.86
C VAL A 187 -4.02 12.81 -4.20
N SER A 188 -3.71 11.67 -3.56
CA SER A 188 -4.39 10.41 -3.82
C SER A 188 -5.81 10.34 -3.28
N PHE A 189 -6.13 11.16 -2.28
CA PHE A 189 -7.47 11.23 -1.68
C PHE A 189 -8.52 11.87 -2.60
N LYS A 190 -8.09 12.48 -3.71
CA LYS A 190 -9.02 12.92 -4.76
C LYS A 190 -9.86 11.76 -5.32
N TYR A 191 -9.34 10.53 -5.32
CA TYR A 191 -10.06 9.38 -5.86
C TYR A 191 -11.26 8.99 -4.99
N PRO A 192 -11.12 8.70 -3.68
CA PRO A 192 -12.26 8.44 -2.83
C PRO A 192 -13.23 9.64 -2.78
N ALA A 193 -12.75 10.87 -2.76
CA ALA A 193 -13.60 12.08 -2.81
C ALA A 193 -14.43 12.13 -4.10
N LYS A 194 -13.81 11.95 -5.28
CA LYS A 194 -14.47 11.97 -6.60
C LYS A 194 -15.52 10.87 -6.75
N PHE A 195 -15.19 9.65 -6.33
CA PHE A 195 -16.10 8.50 -6.48
C PHE A 195 -17.11 8.36 -5.33
N PHE A 196 -16.98 9.21 -4.33
CA PHE A 196 -17.79 9.17 -3.11
C PHE A 196 -17.76 7.79 -2.46
N LEU A 197 -16.54 7.29 -2.23
CA LEU A 197 -16.26 5.96 -1.67
C LEU A 197 -15.43 6.06 -0.38
N PRO A 198 -15.59 5.10 0.54
CA PRO A 198 -14.90 5.13 1.81
C PRO A 198 -13.38 4.94 1.68
N VAL A 199 -12.66 5.58 2.61
CA VAL A 199 -11.25 5.36 2.94
C VAL A 199 -11.19 4.38 4.11
N VAL A 200 -10.38 3.33 3.99
CA VAL A 200 -10.12 2.35 5.05
C VAL A 200 -8.65 2.46 5.49
N PRO A 201 -8.37 3.10 6.62
CA PRO A 201 -6.99 3.15 7.11
C PRO A 201 -6.58 1.78 7.70
N ILE A 202 -5.35 1.33 7.38
CA ILE A 202 -4.74 0.14 7.98
C ILE A 202 -3.33 0.49 8.45
N CYS A 203 -3.07 0.29 9.74
CA CYS A 203 -1.77 0.56 10.34
C CYS A 203 -0.97 -0.72 10.50
N THR A 204 0.28 -0.73 10.03
CA THR A 204 1.28 -1.73 10.40
C THR A 204 2.03 -1.23 11.63
N CYS A 205 1.87 -1.91 12.76
CA CYS A 205 2.56 -1.65 14.01
C CYS A 205 3.46 -2.82 14.36
N TYR A 206 4.56 -2.56 15.07
CA TYR A 206 5.54 -3.58 15.39
C TYR A 206 5.57 -3.94 16.86
N ARG A 207 5.62 -5.25 17.15
CA ARG A 207 5.72 -5.79 18.49
C ARG A 207 6.92 -6.73 18.62
N LYS A 208 7.52 -6.76 19.81
CA LYS A 208 8.51 -7.78 20.18
C LYS A 208 7.82 -9.12 20.43
N VAL A 209 8.38 -10.20 19.89
CA VAL A 209 7.91 -11.56 20.15
C VAL A 209 9.09 -12.40 20.63
N ARG A 210 8.93 -13.09 21.75
CA ARG A 210 9.97 -13.96 22.33
C ARG A 210 10.39 -15.02 21.30
N GLY A 211 11.69 -15.27 21.18
CA GLY A 211 12.26 -16.23 20.23
C GLY A 211 12.50 -15.68 18.82
N PHE A 212 12.09 -14.44 18.52
CA PHE A 212 12.34 -13.84 17.22
C PHE A 212 13.31 -12.66 17.31
N LYS A 213 14.33 -12.63 16.43
CA LYS A 213 15.30 -11.52 16.36
C LYS A 213 14.66 -10.22 15.91
N LYS A 214 13.78 -10.28 14.87
CA LYS A 214 13.08 -9.12 14.31
C LYS A 214 11.66 -9.00 14.87
N PRO A 215 11.12 -7.76 14.98
CA PRO A 215 9.75 -7.55 15.41
C PRO A 215 8.75 -8.20 14.44
N LYS A 216 7.56 -8.46 14.96
CA LYS A 216 6.46 -9.01 14.17
C LYS A 216 5.39 -7.94 13.95
N PRO A 217 4.83 -7.86 12.74
CA PRO A 217 3.80 -6.87 12.45
C PRO A 217 2.45 -7.27 13.08
N THR A 218 1.71 -6.25 13.49
CA THR A 218 0.27 -6.32 13.75
C THR A 218 -0.40 -5.31 12.84
N LEU A 219 -1.36 -5.74 12.07
CA LEU A 219 -2.16 -4.90 11.19
C LEU A 219 -3.43 -4.49 11.95
N PHE A 220 -3.61 -3.21 12.17
CA PHE A 220 -4.82 -2.64 12.76
C PHE A 220 -5.69 -2.05 11.66
N ILE A 221 -6.87 -2.63 11.45
CA ILE A 221 -7.88 -2.09 10.55
C ILE A 221 -8.70 -1.09 11.34
N LEU A 222 -8.72 0.16 10.89
CA LEU A 222 -9.45 1.24 11.54
C LEU A 222 -10.86 1.38 10.94
N ASP A 223 -11.68 2.21 11.57
CA ASP A 223 -13.03 2.47 11.09
C ASP A 223 -12.99 3.20 9.74
N PRO A 224 -13.86 2.81 8.79
CA PRO A 224 -13.95 3.49 7.51
C PRO A 224 -14.36 4.94 7.65
N ILE A 225 -13.72 5.82 6.87
CA ILE A 225 -13.99 7.25 6.79
C ILE A 225 -14.74 7.50 5.48
N TYR A 226 -15.91 8.10 5.56
CA TYR A 226 -16.75 8.39 4.39
C TYR A 226 -16.64 9.86 3.98
N PRO A 227 -16.66 10.16 2.67
CA PRO A 227 -16.83 11.53 2.20
C PRO A 227 -18.12 12.16 2.74
N LYS A 228 -18.11 13.46 2.99
CA LYS A 228 -19.27 14.22 3.44
C LYS A 228 -20.03 14.81 2.25
N LYS A 229 -21.37 14.75 2.28
CA LYS A 229 -22.23 15.21 1.18
C LYS A 229 -22.25 16.73 1.01
N ASP A 230 -22.01 17.45 2.07
CA ASP A 230 -22.00 18.90 2.16
C ASP A 230 -20.67 19.53 1.73
N LEU A 231 -19.63 18.71 1.49
CA LEU A 231 -18.34 19.17 1.05
C LEU A 231 -18.10 18.95 -0.44
N SER A 232 -17.42 19.90 -1.08
CA SER A 232 -16.92 19.74 -2.44
C SER A 232 -15.89 18.61 -2.55
N ILE A 233 -15.54 18.20 -3.77
CA ILE A 233 -14.50 17.17 -3.99
C ILE A 233 -13.16 17.60 -3.37
N ASN A 234 -12.77 18.86 -3.48
CA ASN A 234 -11.52 19.36 -2.94
C ASN A 234 -11.52 19.38 -1.40
N GLU A 235 -12.60 19.82 -0.79
CA GLU A 235 -12.75 19.80 0.67
C GLU A 235 -12.80 18.36 1.19
N ASN A 236 -13.53 17.45 0.53
CA ASN A 236 -13.53 16.04 0.88
C ASN A 236 -12.15 15.39 0.75
N LYS A 237 -11.36 15.77 -0.25
CA LYS A 237 -9.98 15.31 -0.42
C LYS A 237 -9.12 15.64 0.80
N GLU A 238 -9.16 16.89 1.28
CA GLU A 238 -8.41 17.31 2.46
C GLU A 238 -8.98 16.65 3.74
N TYR A 239 -10.29 16.69 3.92
CA TYR A 239 -10.97 16.07 5.06
C TYR A 239 -10.61 14.57 5.20
N LEU A 240 -10.70 13.81 4.11
CA LEU A 240 -10.37 12.38 4.13
C LEU A 240 -8.91 12.12 4.46
N ARG A 241 -7.99 12.96 3.95
CA ARG A 241 -6.58 12.89 4.28
C ARG A 241 -6.33 13.17 5.75
N ASP A 242 -6.89 14.24 6.27
CA ASP A 242 -6.67 14.69 7.65
C ASP A 242 -7.21 13.67 8.66
N GLU A 243 -8.43 13.18 8.46
CA GLU A 243 -9.00 12.15 9.33
C GLU A 243 -8.24 10.82 9.22
N CYS A 244 -7.81 10.44 8.00
CA CYS A 244 -7.02 9.24 7.80
C CYS A 244 -5.68 9.36 8.53
N PHE A 245 -4.96 10.46 8.35
CA PHE A 245 -3.68 10.73 9.00
C PHE A 245 -3.81 10.73 10.53
N LYS A 246 -4.75 11.47 11.07
CA LYS A 246 -5.03 11.58 12.51
C LYS A 246 -5.29 10.21 13.14
N ASN A 247 -6.17 9.40 12.53
CA ASN A 247 -6.53 8.10 13.04
C ASN A 247 -5.37 7.11 12.94
N MET A 248 -4.61 7.13 11.84
CA MET A 248 -3.41 6.28 11.67
C MET A 248 -2.32 6.67 12.65
N LYS A 249 -2.04 7.97 12.84
CA LYS A 249 -1.04 8.48 13.77
C LYS A 249 -1.33 8.01 15.19
N LYS A 250 -2.54 8.23 15.68
CA LYS A 250 -2.98 7.77 16.98
C LYS A 250 -2.80 6.25 17.14
N CYS A 251 -3.26 5.47 16.19
CA CYS A 251 -3.14 4.01 16.24
C CYS A 251 -1.68 3.55 16.30
N ILE A 252 -0.79 4.15 15.51
CA ILE A 252 0.62 3.78 15.45
C ILE A 252 1.33 4.17 16.74
N GLU A 253 1.09 5.33 17.30
CA GLU A 253 1.64 5.80 18.58
C GLU A 253 1.25 4.90 19.74
N GLU A 254 -0.01 4.44 19.77
CA GLU A 254 -0.53 3.57 20.83
C GLU A 254 -0.05 2.10 20.71
N ASN A 255 0.24 1.62 19.50
CA ASN A 255 0.41 0.18 19.24
C ASN A 255 1.79 -0.23 18.69
N SER A 256 2.66 0.69 18.31
CA SER A 256 4.04 0.40 17.92
C SER A 256 4.93 0.32 19.16
N THR A 257 5.00 -0.85 19.77
CA THR A 257 5.65 -1.05 21.08
C THR A 257 7.14 -1.41 21.01
N TYR A 258 7.71 -1.56 19.80
CA TYR A 258 9.08 -2.00 19.64
C TYR A 258 9.76 -1.43 18.40
N ALA A 259 10.61 -0.45 18.60
CA ALA A 259 11.51 0.08 17.58
C ALA A 259 12.70 -0.86 17.39
N TYR A 260 12.93 -1.30 16.15
CA TYR A 260 14.08 -2.14 15.79
C TYR A 260 15.21 -1.30 15.21
N TYR A 261 14.89 -0.25 14.48
CA TYR A 261 15.78 0.76 13.91
C TYR A 261 15.42 2.13 14.48
N ASN A 262 16.39 3.04 14.48
CA ASN A 262 16.21 4.43 14.84
C ASN A 262 16.11 5.27 13.55
N TYR A 263 15.28 6.32 13.58
CA TYR A 263 15.16 7.29 12.50
C TYR A 263 15.32 8.67 13.11
N ILE A 264 16.36 9.40 12.66
CA ILE A 264 16.73 10.70 13.22
C ILE A 264 16.76 11.73 12.09
N TYR A 265 16.03 12.82 12.30
CA TYR A 265 16.09 13.96 11.39
C TYR A 265 17.46 14.61 11.48
N ARG A 266 18.05 14.93 10.33
CA ARG A 266 19.29 15.69 10.21
C ARG A 266 19.11 16.68 9.06
N GLU A 267 19.27 17.94 9.32
CA GLU A 267 19.32 18.94 8.27
C GLU A 267 20.43 18.60 7.25
N LYS A 268 20.13 18.82 5.96
CA LYS A 268 21.20 18.77 4.95
C LYS A 268 22.20 19.86 5.26
N GLU A 269 23.46 19.50 5.52
CA GLU A 269 24.53 20.48 5.47
C GLU A 269 24.50 21.09 4.08
N ASN A 270 24.27 22.39 3.98
CA ASN A 270 24.44 23.11 2.73
C ASN A 270 25.92 23.04 2.39
N ASP A 271 26.31 22.22 1.44
CA ASP A 271 27.63 22.28 0.83
C ASP A 271 27.78 23.69 0.28
N LYS A 272 28.61 24.48 0.98
CA LYS A 272 29.03 25.82 0.56
C LYS A 272 30.06 25.70 -0.56
#